data_9cdeff7589c482a168e33e7da8bfb101
#
_entry.id   9cdeff7589c482a168e33e7da8bfb101
#
_cell.length_a   1.000
_cell.length_b   1.000
_cell.length_c   1.000
_cell.angle_alpha   90.00
_cell.angle_beta   90.00
_cell.angle_gamma   90.00
#
_symmetry.space_group_name_H-M   'P 1'
#
loop_
_entity.id
_entity.type
_entity.pdbx_description
1 polymer ?
#
loop_
_entity_poly.entity_id
_entity_poly.type
_entity_poly.pdbx_seq_one_letter_code
_entity_poly.pdbx_strand_id
1 'polypeptide(L)'
;LSQRYNNVWINGNSSPSLESDSRAFSFDMLPSSQIENMIIYKSPAPEIPADFAGGFIRISTKSLPLRNSIQIGYTTGFNTNTQFVKTRLNPGSTTDWLGFDLNKRPLPNGMPSHMDVTGSNPAEVTRLTRSFNNDWRVKSYYPIPDQRLSLTINRRFETEGGTDIGMTTYINYSNTYKTIQDITNARFGIYSSDADKPVYLNDYVDNQYSNDVRLGAMHNWAFVFDGKNKLEFRNLFNMLGKNRLTERSGERNVSGLTYREETEMLYQSRLSYLGQLTGNHFLDEKKLHSLAWNMGYSYAYRTEPDRRIVVNQAGMSDGVDVSQLKVG
;
A
#
# COMPACT_ATOMS: atom_id res chain seq x y z
N LEU A 1 8.59 -20.10 -1.02
CA LEU A 1 8.94 -19.38 0.20
C LEU A 1 8.10 -18.11 0.30
N SER A 2 7.57 -17.83 1.50
CA SER A 2 6.75 -16.63 1.74
C SER A 2 7.59 -15.36 1.60
N GLN A 3 7.00 -14.27 1.11
CA GLN A 3 7.65 -12.96 0.96
C GLN A 3 8.28 -12.44 2.26
N ARG A 4 7.79 -12.85 3.42
CA ARG A 4 8.32 -12.47 4.75
C ARG A 4 9.76 -12.94 5.01
N TYR A 5 10.28 -13.89 4.23
CA TYR A 5 11.65 -14.40 4.34
C TYR A 5 12.64 -13.72 3.41
N ASN A 6 12.18 -12.75 2.63
CA ASN A 6 13.05 -11.94 1.79
C ASN A 6 13.44 -10.66 2.53
N ASN A 7 14.65 -10.21 2.31
CA ASN A 7 15.13 -8.92 2.80
C ASN A 7 15.46 -8.02 1.61
N VAL A 8 15.06 -6.76 1.65
CA VAL A 8 15.29 -5.80 0.56
C VAL A 8 16.00 -4.59 1.09
N TRP A 9 17.14 -4.30 0.50
CA TRP A 9 17.89 -3.09 0.77
C TRP A 9 17.90 -2.16 -0.44
N ILE A 10 17.70 -0.88 -0.17
CA ILE A 10 17.78 0.18 -1.16
C ILE A 10 19.01 1.03 -0.82
N ASN A 11 19.95 1.11 -1.77
CA ASN A 11 21.21 1.85 -1.63
C ASN A 11 21.97 1.55 -0.33
N GLY A 12 21.95 0.29 0.10
CA GLY A 12 22.67 -0.16 1.29
C GLY A 12 21.92 -0.02 2.62
N ASN A 13 20.67 0.42 2.62
CA ASN A 13 19.82 0.48 3.82
C ASN A 13 18.60 -0.43 3.70
N SER A 14 18.18 -1.01 4.82
CA SER A 14 16.96 -1.83 4.88
C SER A 14 15.75 -0.99 4.49
N SER A 15 14.92 -1.52 3.60
CA SER A 15 13.67 -0.89 3.23
C SER A 15 12.59 -1.15 4.26
N PRO A 16 11.80 -0.13 4.66
CA PRO A 16 10.68 -0.35 5.56
C PRO A 16 9.59 -1.17 4.87
N SER A 17 8.97 -2.11 5.61
CA SER A 17 7.78 -2.81 5.15
C SER A 17 6.53 -1.97 5.42
N LEU A 18 5.59 -1.99 4.48
CA LEU A 18 4.25 -1.42 4.64
C LEU A 18 3.19 -2.47 5.02
N GLU A 19 3.59 -3.73 5.12
CA GLU A 19 2.72 -4.82 5.59
C GLU A 19 2.93 -5.07 7.08
N SER A 20 1.84 -5.24 7.83
CA SER A 20 1.88 -5.33 9.32
C SER A 20 2.65 -6.54 9.83
N ASP A 21 2.55 -7.68 9.15
CA ASP A 21 3.06 -8.95 9.67
C ASP A 21 4.14 -9.59 8.77
N SER A 22 4.69 -8.83 7.85
CA SER A 22 5.71 -9.35 6.96
C SER A 22 6.73 -8.27 6.58
N ARG A 23 7.96 -8.69 6.28
CA ARG A 23 8.99 -7.84 5.68
C ARG A 23 8.82 -7.70 4.16
N ALA A 24 7.58 -7.87 3.66
CA ALA A 24 7.31 -7.79 2.25
C ALA A 24 7.60 -6.38 1.71
N PHE A 25 8.44 -6.31 0.70
CA PHE A 25 8.70 -5.06 -0.01
C PHE A 25 7.76 -4.93 -1.20
N SER A 26 7.14 -3.78 -1.34
CA SER A 26 6.34 -3.44 -2.52
C SER A 26 7.22 -2.77 -3.56
N PHE A 27 7.53 -3.47 -4.66
CA PHE A 27 8.31 -2.92 -5.77
C PHE A 27 7.63 -1.72 -6.46
N ASP A 28 6.34 -1.54 -6.25
CA ASP A 28 5.59 -0.37 -6.72
C ASP A 28 6.07 0.95 -6.09
N MET A 29 6.85 0.89 -5.01
CA MET A 29 7.41 2.06 -4.33
C MET A 29 8.58 2.69 -5.09
N LEU A 30 9.24 1.93 -5.96
CA LEU A 30 10.40 2.39 -6.73
C LEU A 30 10.06 2.44 -8.22
N PRO A 31 10.20 3.60 -8.86
CA PRO A 31 10.03 3.69 -10.31
C PRO A 31 11.17 2.93 -11.00
N SER A 32 10.84 2.02 -11.90
CA SER A 32 11.82 1.23 -12.64
C SER A 32 12.82 2.09 -13.42
N SER A 33 12.39 3.25 -13.90
CA SER A 33 13.24 4.23 -14.59
C SER A 33 14.36 4.80 -13.70
N GLN A 34 14.22 4.74 -12.37
CA GLN A 34 15.20 5.26 -11.41
C GLN A 34 16.10 4.16 -10.83
N ILE A 35 15.83 2.90 -11.15
CA ILE A 35 16.70 1.78 -10.76
C ILE A 35 17.91 1.76 -11.69
N GLU A 36 19.10 1.73 -11.09
CA GLU A 36 20.35 1.55 -11.80
C GLU A 36 20.64 0.06 -11.98
N ASN A 37 20.57 -0.69 -10.86
CA ASN A 37 20.71 -2.14 -10.88
C ASN A 37 19.90 -2.78 -9.73
N MET A 38 19.64 -4.08 -9.90
CA MET A 38 19.04 -4.93 -8.88
C MET A 38 19.81 -6.25 -8.83
N ILE A 39 20.34 -6.59 -7.67
CA ILE A 39 21.08 -7.82 -7.43
C ILE A 39 20.30 -8.69 -6.46
N ILE A 40 20.13 -9.95 -6.81
CA ILE A 40 19.44 -10.94 -5.98
C ILE A 40 20.48 -11.96 -5.50
N TYR A 41 20.72 -11.97 -4.20
CA TYR A 41 21.57 -12.97 -3.53
C TYR A 41 20.70 -14.14 -3.06
N LYS A 42 21.02 -15.31 -3.53
CA LYS A 42 20.34 -16.58 -3.16
C LYS A 42 21.07 -17.34 -2.09
N SER A 43 22.31 -16.97 -1.83
CA SER A 43 23.17 -17.58 -0.80
C SER A 43 23.72 -16.51 0.12
N PRO A 44 23.92 -16.80 1.41
CA PRO A 44 24.52 -15.85 2.34
C PRO A 44 25.95 -15.52 1.94
N ALA A 45 26.36 -14.28 2.21
CA ALA A 45 27.71 -13.77 2.03
C ALA A 45 28.07 -12.89 3.24
N PRO A 46 29.35 -12.74 3.59
CA PRO A 46 29.75 -11.99 4.79
C PRO A 46 29.31 -10.53 4.81
N GLU A 47 29.14 -9.92 3.64
CA GLU A 47 28.75 -8.51 3.46
C GLU A 47 27.24 -8.25 3.52
N ILE A 48 26.41 -9.28 3.61
CA ILE A 48 24.97 -9.16 3.68
C ILE A 48 24.41 -9.67 5.01
N PRO A 49 23.29 -9.11 5.49
CA PRO A 49 22.66 -9.56 6.73
C PRO A 49 22.28 -11.04 6.67
N ALA A 50 22.39 -11.74 7.79
CA ALA A 50 22.02 -13.15 7.90
C ALA A 50 20.52 -13.39 8.14
N ASP A 51 19.70 -12.35 8.14
CA ASP A 51 18.29 -12.37 8.54
C ASP A 51 17.32 -12.68 7.39
N PHE A 52 17.76 -13.37 6.35
CA PHE A 52 16.91 -13.83 5.26
C PHE A 52 17.04 -15.36 5.06
N ALA A 53 15.95 -15.98 4.62
CA ALA A 53 15.89 -17.40 4.28
C ALA A 53 15.41 -17.66 2.84
N GLY A 54 14.83 -16.65 2.20
CA GLY A 54 14.38 -16.73 0.80
C GLY A 54 15.39 -16.14 -0.17
N GLY A 55 15.59 -14.84 -0.09
CA GLY A 55 16.55 -14.10 -0.91
C GLY A 55 16.81 -12.72 -0.34
N PHE A 56 18.02 -12.23 -0.58
CA PHE A 56 18.38 -10.84 -0.29
C PHE A 56 18.42 -10.05 -1.59
N ILE A 57 17.68 -8.96 -1.65
CA ILE A 57 17.54 -8.11 -2.84
C ILE A 57 18.19 -6.77 -2.54
N ARG A 58 19.21 -6.44 -3.31
CA ARG A 58 19.90 -5.16 -3.24
C ARG A 58 19.52 -4.33 -4.46
N ILE A 59 18.91 -3.18 -4.22
CA ILE A 59 18.51 -2.23 -5.25
C ILE A 59 19.40 -1.00 -5.15
N SER A 60 19.99 -0.59 -6.26
CA SER A 60 20.73 0.65 -6.38
C SER A 60 19.95 1.62 -7.27
N THR A 61 19.74 2.85 -6.80
CA THR A 61 19.10 3.89 -7.58
C THR A 61 20.13 4.76 -8.27
N LYS A 62 19.76 5.32 -9.42
CA LYS A 62 20.59 6.29 -10.14
C LYS A 62 20.96 7.47 -9.24
N SER A 63 22.21 7.89 -9.30
CA SER A 63 22.72 8.96 -8.45
C SER A 63 23.11 10.20 -9.27
N LEU A 64 24.21 10.14 -10.00
CA LEU A 64 24.69 11.24 -10.82
C LEU A 64 24.13 11.12 -12.24
N PRO A 65 23.28 12.07 -12.70
CA PRO A 65 22.73 11.98 -14.05
C PRO A 65 23.81 12.24 -15.11
N LEU A 66 23.73 11.50 -16.23
CA LEU A 66 24.68 11.66 -17.34
C LEU A 66 24.47 12.95 -18.13
N ARG A 67 23.23 13.47 -18.14
CA ARG A 67 22.86 14.67 -18.89
C ARG A 67 21.68 15.39 -18.24
N ASN A 68 21.56 16.67 -18.52
CA ASN A 68 20.39 17.46 -18.16
C ASN A 68 19.18 17.00 -18.98
N SER A 69 18.08 16.74 -18.31
CA SER A 69 16.83 16.34 -18.98
C SER A 69 15.61 16.66 -18.11
N ILE A 70 14.51 16.92 -18.76
CA ILE A 70 13.18 16.97 -18.17
C ILE A 70 12.31 16.00 -18.96
N GLN A 71 11.63 15.11 -18.28
CA GLN A 71 10.73 14.14 -18.88
C GLN A 71 9.38 14.21 -18.17
N ILE A 72 8.33 14.37 -18.94
CA ILE A 72 6.95 14.35 -18.47
C ILE A 72 6.26 13.17 -19.13
N GLY A 73 5.67 12.31 -18.33
CA GLY A 73 4.92 11.17 -18.80
C GLY A 73 3.45 11.27 -18.34
N TYR A 74 2.54 11.04 -19.27
CA TYR A 74 1.14 10.84 -18.99
C TYR A 74 0.69 9.54 -19.61
N THR A 75 0.05 8.70 -18.83
CA THR A 75 -0.50 7.43 -19.28
C THR A 75 -1.93 7.32 -18.80
N THR A 76 -2.83 6.98 -19.68
CA THR A 76 -4.21 6.64 -19.35
C THR A 76 -4.51 5.23 -19.82
N GLY A 77 -5.42 4.56 -19.13
CA GLY A 77 -5.86 3.22 -19.46
C GLY A 77 -7.28 2.99 -18.98
N PHE A 78 -7.98 2.06 -19.58
CA PHE A 78 -9.30 1.70 -19.13
C PHE A 78 -9.54 0.20 -19.24
N ASN A 79 -10.44 -0.30 -18.42
CA ASN A 79 -11.00 -1.63 -18.46
C ASN A 79 -12.51 -1.52 -18.62
N THR A 80 -13.07 -2.17 -19.62
CA THR A 80 -14.50 -2.09 -19.96
C THR A 80 -15.42 -2.56 -18.83
N ASN A 81 -14.93 -3.38 -17.91
CA ASN A 81 -15.69 -3.84 -16.74
C ASN A 81 -15.60 -2.88 -15.55
N THR A 82 -14.88 -1.77 -15.67
CA THR A 82 -14.67 -0.82 -14.58
C THR A 82 -15.04 0.61 -14.98
N GLN A 83 -14.36 1.16 -16.00
CA GLN A 83 -14.57 2.53 -16.44
C GLN A 83 -15.84 2.65 -17.27
N PHE A 84 -16.54 3.78 -17.09
CA PHE A 84 -17.81 4.11 -17.74
C PHE A 84 -18.98 3.19 -17.35
N VAL A 85 -18.75 2.24 -16.43
CA VAL A 85 -19.79 1.38 -15.85
C VAL A 85 -20.15 1.90 -14.48
N LYS A 86 -21.42 1.76 -14.09
CA LYS A 86 -21.87 2.18 -12.75
C LYS A 86 -21.16 1.33 -11.68
N THR A 87 -20.32 1.97 -10.91
CA THR A 87 -19.49 1.40 -9.85
C THR A 87 -19.95 1.94 -8.49
N ARG A 88 -19.55 1.26 -7.42
CA ARG A 88 -19.93 1.61 -6.05
C ARG A 88 -18.70 1.82 -5.19
N LEU A 89 -18.70 2.84 -4.34
CA LEU A 89 -17.65 3.06 -3.35
C LEU A 89 -18.19 3.72 -2.08
N ASN A 90 -17.42 3.59 -1.02
CA ASN A 90 -17.59 4.36 0.20
C ASN A 90 -17.31 5.85 -0.08
N PRO A 91 -18.14 6.78 0.44
CA PRO A 91 -17.89 8.21 0.32
C PRO A 91 -16.51 8.58 0.86
N GLY A 92 -15.68 9.16 0.01
CA GLY A 92 -14.32 9.58 0.33
C GLY A 92 -14.24 10.91 1.09
N SER A 93 -13.05 11.22 1.64
CA SER A 93 -12.70 12.55 2.10
C SER A 93 -12.22 13.43 0.93
N THR A 94 -12.09 14.72 1.18
CA THR A 94 -11.59 15.67 0.19
C THR A 94 -10.11 15.46 -0.16
N THR A 95 -9.40 14.63 0.59
CA THR A 95 -7.96 14.35 0.41
C THR A 95 -7.65 12.93 -0.03
N ASP A 96 -8.66 12.07 -0.21
CA ASP A 96 -8.46 10.68 -0.67
C ASP A 96 -7.70 10.62 -2.00
N TRP A 97 -7.86 11.62 -2.87
CA TRP A 97 -7.15 11.71 -4.14
C TRP A 97 -5.63 11.92 -3.98
N LEU A 98 -5.15 12.28 -2.78
CA LEU A 98 -3.72 12.32 -2.44
C LEU A 98 -3.25 11.07 -1.68
N GLY A 99 -4.17 10.14 -1.39
CA GLY A 99 -3.87 8.89 -0.71
C GLY A 99 -3.95 8.94 0.81
N PHE A 100 -4.44 10.03 1.41
CA PHE A 100 -4.59 10.16 2.86
C PHE A 100 -5.92 10.84 3.25
N ASP A 101 -6.39 10.53 4.44
CA ASP A 101 -7.62 11.11 5.01
C ASP A 101 -7.29 12.12 6.09
N LEU A 102 -7.70 13.38 5.90
CA LEU A 102 -7.48 14.42 6.91
C LEU A 102 -8.65 14.61 7.87
N ASN A 103 -9.90 14.42 7.45
CA ASN A 103 -11.02 14.97 8.22
C ASN A 103 -12.27 14.10 8.25
N LYS A 104 -12.34 12.98 7.54
CA LYS A 104 -13.59 12.23 7.44
C LYS A 104 -13.66 11.01 8.33
N ARG A 105 -12.53 10.36 8.57
CA ARG A 105 -12.42 9.07 9.27
C ARG A 105 -11.57 9.13 10.56
N PRO A 106 -11.31 10.30 11.18
CA PRO A 106 -10.57 10.34 12.43
C PRO A 106 -11.39 9.68 13.54
N LEU A 107 -10.69 9.12 14.53
CA LEU A 107 -11.34 8.75 15.78
C LEU A 107 -11.97 9.98 16.44
N PRO A 108 -13.15 9.85 17.04
CA PRO A 108 -13.76 10.93 17.78
C PRO A 108 -12.86 11.48 18.89
N ASN A 109 -12.93 12.77 19.15
CA ASN A 109 -12.17 13.40 20.21
C ASN A 109 -12.54 12.77 21.58
N GLY A 110 -11.52 12.50 22.38
CA GLY A 110 -11.71 11.87 23.69
C GLY A 110 -11.90 10.36 23.67
N MET A 111 -11.65 9.71 22.51
CA MET A 111 -11.63 8.25 22.44
C MET A 111 -10.42 7.72 23.23
N PRO A 112 -10.60 6.83 24.21
CA PRO A 112 -9.50 6.22 24.93
C PRO A 112 -8.72 5.26 24.03
N SER A 113 -7.43 5.08 24.27
CA SER A 113 -6.57 4.13 23.54
C SER A 113 -6.99 2.67 23.74
N HIS A 114 -7.64 2.37 24.85
CA HIS A 114 -8.23 1.08 25.18
C HIS A 114 -9.60 1.30 25.82
N MET A 115 -10.61 0.60 25.32
CA MET A 115 -11.96 0.66 25.86
C MET A 115 -12.39 -0.73 26.30
N ASP A 116 -12.55 -0.92 27.60
CA ASP A 116 -13.20 -2.11 28.16
C ASP A 116 -14.72 -1.89 28.14
N VAL A 117 -15.37 -2.47 27.13
CA VAL A 117 -16.82 -2.34 26.93
C VAL A 117 -17.62 -3.01 28.06
N THR A 118 -17.04 -4.04 28.69
CA THR A 118 -17.73 -4.82 29.76
C THR A 118 -17.63 -4.16 31.14
N GLY A 119 -16.53 -3.42 31.38
CA GLY A 119 -16.32 -2.71 32.64
C GLY A 119 -16.64 -1.21 32.59
N SER A 120 -16.96 -0.65 31.43
CA SER A 120 -17.21 0.77 31.24
C SER A 120 -18.63 1.18 31.57
N ASN A 121 -18.81 2.43 32.00
CA ASN A 121 -20.13 3.02 32.21
C ASN A 121 -20.95 2.99 30.89
N PRO A 122 -22.16 2.40 30.86
CA PRO A 122 -22.99 2.32 29.66
C PRO A 122 -23.32 3.66 29.03
N ALA A 123 -23.42 4.74 29.79
CA ALA A 123 -23.65 6.08 29.29
C ALA A 123 -22.43 6.60 28.51
N GLU A 124 -21.21 6.32 28.99
CA GLU A 124 -19.98 6.70 28.32
C GLU A 124 -19.78 5.93 27.02
N VAL A 125 -20.02 4.62 27.05
CA VAL A 125 -20.01 3.77 25.83
C VAL A 125 -20.98 4.32 24.78
N THR A 126 -22.20 4.66 25.20
CA THR A 126 -23.21 5.23 24.30
C THR A 126 -22.78 6.58 23.75
N ARG A 127 -22.21 7.45 24.58
CA ARG A 127 -21.69 8.75 24.14
C ARG A 127 -20.60 8.60 23.09
N LEU A 128 -19.62 7.73 23.33
CA LEU A 128 -18.52 7.46 22.41
C LEU A 128 -19.03 6.82 21.11
N THR A 129 -19.93 5.86 21.18
CA THR A 129 -20.51 5.22 19.99
C THR A 129 -21.25 6.23 19.11
N ARG A 130 -22.02 7.15 19.70
CA ARG A 130 -22.73 8.20 18.97
C ARG A 130 -21.83 9.28 18.37
N SER A 131 -20.59 9.39 18.82
CA SER A 131 -19.63 10.38 18.30
C SER A 131 -18.95 9.96 16.99
N PHE A 132 -19.06 8.67 16.59
CA PHE A 132 -18.55 8.22 15.30
C PHE A 132 -19.33 8.82 14.14
N ASN A 133 -18.64 8.99 13.02
CA ASN A 133 -19.28 9.38 11.77
C ASN A 133 -20.30 8.30 11.35
N ASN A 134 -21.58 8.67 11.26
CA ASN A 134 -22.69 7.76 10.98
C ASN A 134 -23.12 7.72 9.51
N ASP A 135 -22.20 7.99 8.58
CA ASP A 135 -22.46 7.90 7.14
C ASP A 135 -22.15 6.51 6.59
N TRP A 136 -23.14 5.64 6.54
CA TRP A 136 -23.06 4.26 6.05
C TRP A 136 -23.45 4.11 4.58
N ARG A 137 -23.67 5.22 3.89
CA ARG A 137 -24.16 5.20 2.51
C ARG A 137 -23.06 4.78 1.53
N VAL A 138 -23.42 3.92 0.61
CA VAL A 138 -22.61 3.60 -0.57
C VAL A 138 -22.98 4.58 -1.69
N LYS A 139 -21.99 5.20 -2.32
CA LYS A 139 -22.17 6.07 -3.47
C LYS A 139 -21.94 5.33 -4.77
N SER A 140 -22.83 5.56 -5.72
CA SER A 140 -22.63 5.11 -7.10
C SER A 140 -21.96 6.22 -7.92
N TYR A 141 -21.06 5.87 -8.81
CA TYR A 141 -20.41 6.78 -9.74
C TYR A 141 -19.92 6.03 -10.98
N TYR A 142 -19.46 6.76 -11.99
CA TYR A 142 -18.86 6.22 -13.19
C TYR A 142 -17.37 6.56 -13.19
N PRO A 143 -16.47 5.59 -12.97
CA PRO A 143 -15.05 5.86 -12.96
C PRO A 143 -14.58 6.40 -14.32
N ILE A 144 -13.74 7.43 -14.26
CA ILE A 144 -12.98 7.89 -15.42
C ILE A 144 -11.84 6.92 -15.71
N PRO A 145 -11.23 6.96 -16.90
CA PRO A 145 -10.01 6.18 -17.19
C PRO A 145 -8.93 6.41 -16.15
N ASP A 146 -8.13 5.37 -15.91
CA ASP A 146 -6.98 5.43 -15.01
C ASP A 146 -6.04 6.55 -15.43
N GLN A 147 -5.54 7.30 -14.46
CA GLN A 147 -4.64 8.42 -14.68
C GLN A 147 -3.28 8.11 -14.04
N ARG A 148 -2.21 8.27 -14.82
CA ARG A 148 -0.84 8.15 -14.33
C ARG A 148 -0.02 9.29 -14.88
N LEU A 149 0.57 10.07 -13.98
CA LEU A 149 1.43 11.21 -14.28
C LEU A 149 2.84 10.93 -13.73
N SER A 150 3.86 11.28 -14.46
CA SER A 150 5.23 11.23 -13.98
C SER A 150 6.03 12.43 -14.47
N LEU A 151 6.91 12.92 -13.59
CA LEU A 151 7.85 13.99 -13.87
C LEU A 151 9.24 13.54 -13.42
N THR A 152 10.19 13.60 -14.33
CA THR A 152 11.61 13.37 -14.02
C THR A 152 12.41 14.62 -14.40
N ILE A 153 13.19 15.13 -13.46
CA ILE A 153 14.11 16.24 -13.69
C ILE A 153 15.52 15.78 -13.33
N ASN A 154 16.42 15.79 -14.28
CA ASN A 154 17.83 15.50 -14.09
C ASN A 154 18.63 16.77 -14.37
N ARG A 155 19.49 17.15 -13.44
CA ARG A 155 20.40 18.28 -13.58
C ARG A 155 21.81 17.85 -13.18
N ARG A 156 22.77 18.25 -13.97
CA ARG A 156 24.19 18.08 -13.68
C ARG A 156 24.93 19.35 -14.07
N PHE A 157 25.74 19.81 -13.18
CA PHE A 157 26.60 20.99 -13.40
C PHE A 157 27.91 20.82 -12.64
N GLU A 158 28.96 21.36 -13.19
CA GLU A 158 30.28 21.39 -12.60
C GLU A 158 30.55 22.80 -12.10
N THR A 159 31.08 22.93 -10.90
CA THR A 159 31.48 24.22 -10.33
C THR A 159 32.88 24.60 -10.81
N GLU A 160 33.24 25.91 -10.73
CA GLU A 160 34.58 26.41 -11.05
C GLU A 160 35.68 25.72 -10.22
N GLY A 161 35.36 25.19 -9.05
CA GLY A 161 36.25 24.42 -8.19
C GLY A 161 36.34 22.92 -8.54
N GLY A 162 35.81 22.47 -9.67
CA GLY A 162 35.90 21.07 -10.13
C GLY A 162 34.98 20.10 -9.38
N THR A 163 34.01 20.62 -8.64
CA THR A 163 32.96 19.76 -8.01
C THR A 163 31.84 19.49 -9.00
N ASP A 164 31.57 18.22 -9.22
CA ASP A 164 30.50 17.76 -10.10
C ASP A 164 29.24 17.53 -9.23
N ILE A 165 28.17 18.25 -9.52
CA ILE A 165 26.92 18.21 -8.76
C ILE A 165 25.82 17.66 -9.63
N GLY A 166 25.17 16.59 -9.15
CA GLY A 166 24.02 16.00 -9.79
C GLY A 166 22.77 16.09 -8.92
N MET A 167 21.64 16.33 -9.56
CA MET A 167 20.32 16.30 -8.93
C MET A 167 19.37 15.48 -9.79
N THR A 168 18.65 14.58 -9.15
CA THR A 168 17.57 13.81 -9.78
C THR A 168 16.31 13.98 -8.94
N THR A 169 15.25 14.50 -9.56
CA THR A 169 13.92 14.57 -8.96
C THR A 169 12.96 13.71 -9.78
N TYR A 170 12.22 12.87 -9.14
CA TYR A 170 11.16 12.08 -9.73
C TYR A 170 9.89 12.23 -8.92
N ILE A 171 8.78 12.52 -9.57
CA ILE A 171 7.45 12.58 -8.96
C ILE A 171 6.53 11.75 -9.82
N ASN A 172 5.73 10.91 -9.18
CA ASN A 172 4.67 10.17 -9.85
C ASN A 172 3.37 10.25 -9.07
N TYR A 173 2.30 10.29 -9.81
CA TYR A 173 0.94 10.21 -9.30
C TYR A 173 0.16 9.20 -10.11
N SER A 174 -0.64 8.37 -9.46
CA SER A 174 -1.60 7.52 -10.15
C SER A 174 -2.91 7.44 -9.38
N ASN A 175 -4.01 7.42 -10.14
CA ASN A 175 -5.35 7.19 -9.63
C ASN A 175 -6.00 6.13 -10.53
N THR A 176 -6.28 4.98 -9.95
CA THR A 176 -6.75 3.81 -10.69
C THR A 176 -7.99 3.22 -10.03
N TYR A 177 -8.88 2.70 -10.86
CA TYR A 177 -10.12 2.07 -10.43
C TYR A 177 -10.13 0.60 -10.84
N LYS A 178 -10.67 -0.26 -9.99
CA LYS A 178 -10.80 -1.67 -10.26
C LYS A 178 -12.14 -2.21 -9.76
N THR A 179 -12.83 -2.93 -10.64
CA THR A 179 -14.04 -3.68 -10.33
C THR A 179 -13.79 -5.15 -10.61
N ILE A 180 -14.07 -6.00 -9.64
CA ILE A 180 -14.05 -7.45 -9.81
C ILE A 180 -15.39 -7.94 -9.28
N GLN A 181 -16.15 -8.59 -10.14
CA GLN A 181 -17.46 -9.13 -9.83
C GLN A 181 -17.45 -10.65 -9.84
N ASP A 182 -18.43 -11.25 -9.20
CA ASP A 182 -18.67 -12.70 -9.18
C ASP A 182 -17.48 -13.51 -8.65
N ILE A 183 -16.79 -13.00 -7.63
CA ILE A 183 -15.70 -13.71 -6.97
C ILE A 183 -16.30 -14.81 -6.09
N THR A 184 -16.09 -16.07 -6.46
CA THR A 184 -16.49 -17.20 -5.61
C THR A 184 -15.64 -17.25 -4.34
N ASN A 185 -16.29 -17.24 -3.20
CA ASN A 185 -15.68 -17.34 -1.87
C ASN A 185 -16.36 -18.47 -1.09
N ALA A 186 -15.93 -19.69 -1.35
CA ALA A 186 -16.51 -20.89 -0.79
C ALA A 186 -15.55 -21.55 0.21
N ARG A 187 -16.10 -22.02 1.32
CA ARG A 187 -15.40 -22.82 2.31
C ARG A 187 -16.11 -24.16 2.48
N PHE A 188 -15.37 -25.22 2.27
CA PHE A 188 -15.89 -26.58 2.38
C PHE A 188 -15.67 -27.11 3.79
N GLY A 189 -16.66 -27.88 4.27
CA GLY A 189 -16.60 -28.69 5.46
C GLY A 189 -16.29 -30.16 5.12
N ILE A 190 -16.90 -31.07 5.90
CA ILE A 190 -16.69 -32.50 5.72
C ILE A 190 -17.46 -32.97 4.48
N TYR A 191 -16.84 -33.87 3.70
CA TYR A 191 -17.50 -34.56 2.59
C TYR A 191 -18.65 -35.41 3.09
N SER A 192 -19.82 -35.28 2.48
CA SER A 192 -20.98 -36.14 2.75
C SER A 192 -21.02 -37.28 1.74
N SER A 193 -20.79 -38.52 2.22
CA SER A 193 -20.87 -39.72 1.40
C SER A 193 -22.29 -39.98 0.89
N ASP A 194 -23.29 -39.61 1.64
CA ASP A 194 -24.72 -39.85 1.31
C ASP A 194 -25.20 -38.93 0.19
N ALA A 195 -24.63 -37.72 0.11
CA ALA A 195 -24.95 -36.73 -0.91
C ALA A 195 -23.94 -36.71 -2.07
N ASP A 196 -22.88 -37.49 -1.98
CA ASP A 196 -21.72 -37.51 -2.91
C ASP A 196 -21.20 -36.10 -3.26
N LYS A 197 -21.15 -35.21 -2.26
CA LYS A 197 -20.68 -33.84 -2.43
C LYS A 197 -20.14 -33.28 -1.12
N PRO A 198 -19.24 -32.28 -1.17
CA PRO A 198 -18.81 -31.58 0.01
C PRO A 198 -19.95 -30.75 0.59
N VAL A 199 -20.01 -30.67 1.92
CA VAL A 199 -20.90 -29.75 2.62
C VAL A 199 -20.24 -28.38 2.66
N TYR A 200 -20.91 -27.35 2.16
CA TYR A 200 -20.43 -25.98 2.29
C TYR A 200 -20.61 -25.47 3.73
N LEU A 201 -19.56 -24.89 4.28
CA LEU A 201 -19.64 -24.06 5.49
C LEU A 201 -20.08 -22.65 5.14
N ASN A 202 -19.62 -22.16 4.01
CA ASN A 202 -20.14 -20.96 3.35
C ASN A 202 -19.92 -21.05 1.85
N ASP A 203 -20.87 -20.48 1.12
CA ASP A 203 -20.83 -20.32 -0.32
C ASP A 203 -21.28 -18.89 -0.65
N TYR A 204 -20.29 -18.02 -0.88
CA TYR A 204 -20.51 -16.61 -1.12
C TYR A 204 -20.05 -16.20 -2.50
N VAL A 205 -20.71 -15.17 -3.01
CA VAL A 205 -20.27 -14.38 -4.17
C VAL A 205 -19.90 -12.99 -3.67
N ASP A 206 -18.70 -12.57 -3.98
CA ASP A 206 -18.17 -11.24 -3.62
C ASP A 206 -18.08 -10.33 -4.87
N ASN A 207 -18.56 -9.10 -4.74
CA ASN A 207 -18.32 -8.01 -5.67
C ASN A 207 -17.41 -6.99 -5.00
N GLN A 208 -16.25 -6.73 -5.60
CA GLN A 208 -15.24 -5.84 -5.04
C GLN A 208 -15.00 -4.65 -5.94
N TYR A 209 -15.06 -3.47 -5.36
CA TYR A 209 -14.80 -2.19 -6.02
C TYR A 209 -13.68 -1.49 -5.28
N SER A 210 -12.69 -0.98 -5.99
CA SER A 210 -11.61 -0.22 -5.38
C SER A 210 -11.19 0.99 -6.19
N ASN A 211 -10.71 2.00 -5.45
CA ASN A 211 -9.98 3.13 -5.97
C ASN A 211 -8.62 3.18 -5.26
N ASP A 212 -7.55 3.06 -6.03
CA ASP A 212 -6.19 3.05 -5.55
C ASP A 212 -5.46 4.31 -6.02
N VAL A 213 -4.98 5.11 -5.07
CA VAL A 213 -4.23 6.34 -5.32
C VAL A 213 -2.80 6.14 -4.85
N ARG A 214 -1.83 6.54 -5.66
CA ARG A 214 -0.42 6.49 -5.33
C ARG A 214 0.24 7.83 -5.64
N LEU A 215 1.01 8.34 -4.68
CA LEU A 215 1.86 9.50 -4.83
C LEU A 215 3.27 9.10 -4.41
N GLY A 216 4.23 9.20 -5.31
CA GLY A 216 5.64 8.93 -5.05
C GLY A 216 6.49 10.14 -5.37
N ALA A 217 7.51 10.39 -4.56
CA ALA A 217 8.51 11.41 -4.82
C ALA A 217 9.90 10.88 -4.45
N MET A 218 10.86 11.10 -5.32
CA MET A 218 12.27 10.85 -5.08
C MET A 218 13.05 12.13 -5.39
N HIS A 219 13.96 12.52 -4.50
CA HIS A 219 14.81 13.68 -4.70
C HIS A 219 16.20 13.41 -4.16
N ASN A 220 17.15 13.29 -5.08
CA ASN A 220 18.51 12.89 -4.79
C ASN A 220 19.49 13.97 -5.22
N TRP A 221 20.51 14.17 -4.39
CA TRP A 221 21.69 14.96 -4.71
C TRP A 221 22.92 14.08 -4.66
N ALA A 222 23.85 14.32 -5.58
CA ALA A 222 25.17 13.71 -5.61
C ALA A 222 26.22 14.79 -5.82
N PHE A 223 27.26 14.78 -5.00
CA PHE A 223 28.40 15.68 -5.08
C PHE A 223 29.65 14.84 -5.26
N VAL A 224 30.43 15.14 -6.29
CA VAL A 224 31.71 14.50 -6.54
C VAL A 224 32.80 15.56 -6.49
N PHE A 225 33.65 15.46 -5.47
CA PHE A 225 34.75 16.40 -5.23
C PHE A 225 36.04 15.80 -5.76
N ASP A 226 36.81 16.56 -6.53
CA ASP A 226 38.14 16.19 -7.05
C ASP A 226 38.17 14.82 -7.76
N GLY A 227 37.06 14.36 -8.30
CA GLY A 227 36.93 13.05 -8.92
C GLY A 227 37.22 11.85 -8.01
N LYS A 228 37.36 12.08 -6.70
CA LYS A 228 37.75 11.06 -5.71
C LYS A 228 36.74 10.88 -4.58
N ASN A 229 36.14 11.96 -4.12
CA ASN A 229 35.24 11.99 -3.01
C ASN A 229 33.80 12.13 -3.48
N LYS A 230 32.92 11.27 -3.03
CA LYS A 230 31.50 11.29 -3.39
C LYS A 230 30.63 11.37 -2.15
N LEU A 231 29.72 12.33 -2.11
CA LEU A 231 28.68 12.46 -1.10
C LEU A 231 27.32 12.40 -1.79
N GLU A 232 26.40 11.62 -1.25
CA GLU A 232 25.06 11.50 -1.83
C GLU A 232 24.01 11.64 -0.73
N PHE A 233 23.01 12.47 -1.01
CA PHE A 233 21.81 12.62 -0.20
C PHE A 233 20.61 12.14 -1.02
N ARG A 234 19.92 11.12 -0.53
CA ARG A 234 18.82 10.47 -1.23
C ARG A 234 17.56 10.47 -0.38
N ASN A 235 16.45 10.75 -1.01
CA ASN A 235 15.14 10.77 -0.38
C ASN A 235 14.14 10.04 -1.26
N LEU A 236 13.37 9.16 -0.64
CA LEU A 236 12.27 8.45 -1.27
C LEU A 236 11.04 8.56 -0.38
N PHE A 237 9.98 9.08 -0.92
CA PHE A 237 8.67 9.21 -0.28
C PHE A 237 7.61 8.48 -1.09
N ASN A 238 6.73 7.74 -0.41
CA ASN A 238 5.57 7.13 -1.04
C ASN A 238 4.35 7.25 -0.14
N MET A 239 3.22 7.52 -0.75
CA MET A 239 1.89 7.52 -0.17
C MET A 239 0.99 6.67 -1.03
N LEU A 240 0.29 5.72 -0.41
CA LEU A 240 -0.70 4.87 -1.05
C LEU A 240 -2.01 4.98 -0.28
N GLY A 241 -3.07 5.35 -0.97
CA GLY A 241 -4.44 5.33 -0.45
C GLY A 241 -5.26 4.30 -1.20
N LYS A 242 -6.03 3.50 -0.48
CA LYS A 242 -6.94 2.52 -1.05
C LYS A 242 -8.31 2.64 -0.43
N ASN A 243 -9.29 2.94 -1.23
CA ASN A 243 -10.70 2.87 -0.86
C ASN A 243 -11.28 1.60 -1.47
N ARG A 244 -11.83 0.70 -0.66
CA ARG A 244 -12.40 -0.56 -1.11
C ARG A 244 -13.80 -0.76 -0.52
N LEU A 245 -14.71 -1.14 -1.38
CA LEU A 245 -16.03 -1.65 -1.04
C LEU A 245 -16.09 -3.12 -1.45
N THR A 246 -16.53 -3.99 -0.55
CA THR A 246 -16.81 -5.40 -0.85
C THR A 246 -18.26 -5.67 -0.50
N GLU A 247 -19.03 -6.16 -1.46
CA GLU A 247 -20.38 -6.63 -1.26
C GLU A 247 -20.38 -8.15 -1.40
N ARG A 248 -20.80 -8.83 -0.36
CA ARG A 248 -20.85 -10.28 -0.27
C ARG A 248 -22.26 -10.72 -0.09
N SER A 249 -22.68 -11.76 -0.80
CA SER A 249 -23.97 -12.39 -0.61
C SER A 249 -23.85 -13.91 -0.77
N GLY A 250 -24.67 -14.66 -0.04
CA GLY A 250 -24.71 -16.11 -0.15
C GLY A 250 -25.04 -16.83 1.14
N GLU A 251 -24.77 -18.11 1.16
CA GLU A 251 -25.18 -19.03 2.22
C GLU A 251 -24.05 -19.28 3.21
N ARG A 252 -24.44 -19.41 4.48
CA ARG A 252 -23.56 -19.80 5.57
C ARG A 252 -24.22 -20.94 6.37
N ASN A 253 -23.48 -22.03 6.56
CA ASN A 253 -23.96 -23.22 7.28
C ASN A 253 -22.93 -23.62 8.37
N VAL A 254 -22.82 -22.82 9.41
CA VAL A 254 -21.93 -23.10 10.57
C VAL A 254 -22.72 -23.54 11.79
N SER A 255 -23.83 -22.87 12.06
CA SER A 255 -24.75 -23.16 13.19
C SER A 255 -26.21 -23.15 12.74
N GLY A 256 -26.46 -23.72 11.56
CA GLY A 256 -27.71 -23.69 10.83
C GLY A 256 -27.56 -22.90 9.54
N LEU A 257 -28.37 -23.25 8.54
CA LEU A 257 -28.32 -22.60 7.23
C LEU A 257 -28.92 -21.20 7.32
N THR A 258 -28.12 -20.20 6.95
CA THR A 258 -28.52 -18.78 6.92
C THR A 258 -28.10 -18.17 5.58
N TYR A 259 -28.95 -17.30 5.05
CA TYR A 259 -28.52 -16.39 3.95
C TYR A 259 -27.95 -15.11 4.56
N ARG A 260 -26.83 -14.64 4.01
CA ARG A 260 -26.12 -13.47 4.52
C ARG A 260 -25.79 -12.50 3.39
N GLU A 261 -26.03 -11.23 3.65
CA GLU A 261 -25.52 -10.11 2.88
C GLU A 261 -24.56 -9.30 3.75
N GLU A 262 -23.41 -8.99 3.23
CA GLU A 262 -22.38 -8.23 3.95
C GLU A 262 -21.83 -7.13 3.05
N THR A 263 -21.75 -5.93 3.59
CA THR A 263 -21.10 -4.80 2.94
C THR A 263 -19.93 -4.35 3.81
N GLU A 264 -18.71 -4.55 3.31
CA GLU A 264 -17.49 -4.05 3.93
C GLU A 264 -17.03 -2.77 3.26
N MET A 265 -16.82 -1.71 4.03
CA MET A 265 -16.22 -0.44 3.63
C MET A 265 -14.85 -0.34 4.29
N LEU A 266 -13.80 -0.24 3.51
CA LEU A 266 -12.42 -0.15 3.99
C LEU A 266 -11.69 0.99 3.30
N TYR A 267 -11.12 1.90 4.09
CA TYR A 267 -10.10 2.82 3.63
C TYR A 267 -8.76 2.48 4.30
N GLN A 268 -7.72 2.43 3.51
CA GLN A 268 -6.36 2.17 3.99
C GLN A 268 -5.41 3.21 3.42
N SER A 269 -4.58 3.78 4.27
CA SER A 269 -3.50 4.67 3.88
C SER A 269 -2.16 4.13 4.36
N ARG A 270 -1.15 4.20 3.50
CA ARG A 270 0.21 3.74 3.78
C ARG A 270 1.19 4.81 3.34
N LEU A 271 2.05 5.22 4.25
CA LEU A 271 3.13 6.17 4.00
C LEU A 271 4.47 5.48 4.26
N SER A 272 5.43 5.69 3.38
CA SER A 272 6.82 5.35 3.63
C SER A 272 7.74 6.49 3.23
N TYR A 273 8.77 6.69 4.04
CA TYR A 273 9.87 7.61 3.77
C TYR A 273 11.19 6.90 4.03
N LEU A 274 12.15 7.11 3.16
CA LEU A 274 13.52 6.63 3.29
C LEU A 274 14.47 7.78 2.94
N GLY A 275 15.19 8.27 3.92
CA GLY A 275 16.23 9.27 3.79
C GLY A 275 17.61 8.63 3.98
N GLN A 276 18.57 8.96 3.15
CA GLN A 276 19.90 8.34 3.17
C GLN A 276 20.99 9.39 2.91
N LEU A 277 22.09 9.25 3.62
CA LEU A 277 23.32 9.99 3.40
C LEU A 277 24.45 8.99 3.26
N THR A 278 25.15 9.02 2.13
CA THR A 278 26.26 8.09 1.85
C THR A 278 27.49 8.84 1.43
N GLY A 279 28.65 8.39 1.90
CA GLY A 279 29.95 8.93 1.51
C GLY A 279 30.90 7.84 1.05
N ASN A 280 31.62 8.13 -0.03
CA ASN A 280 32.72 7.30 -0.52
C ASN A 280 33.93 8.22 -0.73
N HIS A 281 35.01 7.94 -0.03
CA HIS A 281 36.20 8.76 0.03
C HIS A 281 37.44 7.92 -0.26
N PHE A 282 38.30 8.38 -1.18
CA PHE A 282 39.63 7.83 -1.34
C PHE A 282 40.59 8.63 -0.46
N LEU A 283 41.27 7.92 0.45
CA LEU A 283 42.14 8.53 1.46
C LEU A 283 43.53 8.87 0.91
N ASP A 284 43.88 8.32 -0.24
CA ASP A 284 45.19 8.51 -0.89
C ASP A 284 45.04 8.80 -2.38
N GLU A 285 46.05 9.43 -2.96
CA GLU A 285 46.07 9.77 -4.40
C GLU A 285 46.07 8.54 -5.32
N LYS A 286 46.69 7.44 -4.87
CA LYS A 286 46.72 6.17 -5.59
C LYS A 286 45.46 5.36 -5.53
N LYS A 287 44.44 5.83 -4.78
CA LYS A 287 43.15 5.16 -4.57
C LYS A 287 43.26 3.74 -3.99
N LEU A 288 44.31 3.49 -3.18
CA LEU A 288 44.55 2.20 -2.56
C LEU A 288 43.74 2.02 -1.27
N HIS A 289 43.40 3.13 -0.61
CA HIS A 289 42.62 3.14 0.62
C HIS A 289 41.33 3.91 0.37
N SER A 290 40.21 3.33 0.74
CA SER A 290 38.90 3.97 0.61
C SER A 290 38.11 3.83 1.92
N LEU A 291 37.31 4.85 2.22
CA LEU A 291 36.33 4.87 3.29
C LEU A 291 34.95 5.01 2.68
N ALA A 292 34.10 4.01 2.89
CA ALA A 292 32.69 4.07 2.53
C ALA A 292 31.84 4.02 3.80
N TRP A 293 30.85 4.92 3.87
CA TRP A 293 29.91 4.96 4.99
C TRP A 293 28.50 5.25 4.50
N ASN A 294 27.53 4.81 5.26
CA ASN A 294 26.12 4.94 4.94
C ASN A 294 25.30 5.20 6.21
N MET A 295 24.48 6.21 6.18
CA MET A 295 23.51 6.55 7.24
C MET A 295 22.12 6.56 6.61
N GLY A 296 21.17 5.88 7.26
CA GLY A 296 19.79 5.81 6.76
C GLY A 296 18.77 6.03 7.87
N TYR A 297 17.70 6.74 7.52
CA TYR A 297 16.51 6.87 8.34
C TYR A 297 15.31 6.41 7.53
N SER A 298 14.53 5.50 8.08
CA SER A 298 13.31 5.02 7.47
C SER A 298 12.11 5.18 8.40
N TYR A 299 10.99 5.57 7.82
CA TYR A 299 9.72 5.68 8.51
C TYR A 299 8.62 5.04 7.67
N ALA A 300 7.82 4.18 8.28
CA ALA A 300 6.66 3.58 7.65
C ALA A 300 5.45 3.69 8.56
N TYR A 301 4.33 4.07 8.00
CA TYR A 301 3.08 4.24 8.70
C TYR A 301 1.93 3.67 7.88
N ARG A 302 1.09 2.84 8.51
CA ARG A 302 -0.13 2.29 7.94
C ARG A 302 -1.30 2.61 8.85
N THR A 303 -2.39 3.04 8.27
CA THR A 303 -3.64 3.29 8.99
C THR A 303 -4.83 2.71 8.21
N GLU A 304 -5.77 2.18 8.94
CA GLU A 304 -7.06 1.70 8.45
C GLU A 304 -8.17 2.38 9.27
N PRO A 305 -8.35 3.67 9.06
CA PRO A 305 -9.38 4.39 9.79
C PRO A 305 -10.76 3.95 9.32
N ASP A 306 -11.66 3.73 10.26
CA ASP A 306 -13.09 3.57 10.00
C ASP A 306 -13.44 2.37 9.07
N ARG A 307 -12.91 1.19 9.36
CA ARG A 307 -13.37 -0.04 8.72
C ARG A 307 -14.78 -0.37 9.23
N ARG A 308 -15.72 -0.51 8.32
CA ARG A 308 -17.11 -0.77 8.61
C ARG A 308 -17.60 -2.02 7.92
N ILE A 309 -18.37 -2.83 8.66
CA ILE A 309 -19.00 -4.04 8.13
C ILE A 309 -20.47 -4.00 8.54
N VAL A 310 -21.37 -4.01 7.56
CA VAL A 310 -22.81 -4.18 7.76
C VAL A 310 -23.16 -5.60 7.37
N VAL A 311 -23.84 -6.29 8.25
CA VAL A 311 -24.29 -7.67 8.04
C VAL A 311 -25.79 -7.74 8.17
N ASN A 312 -26.45 -8.23 7.14
CA ASN A 312 -27.87 -8.61 7.15
C ASN A 312 -27.94 -10.13 7.00
N GLN A 313 -28.72 -10.79 7.84
CA GLN A 313 -28.87 -12.25 7.76
C GLN A 313 -30.29 -12.69 8.07
N ALA A 314 -30.72 -13.77 7.42
CA ALA A 314 -31.98 -14.44 7.67
C ALA A 314 -31.76 -15.95 7.80
N GLY A 315 -32.49 -16.60 8.71
CA GLY A 315 -32.54 -18.06 8.77
C GLY A 315 -33.22 -18.62 7.52
N MET A 316 -32.66 -19.66 6.96
CA MET A 316 -33.27 -20.36 5.83
C MET A 316 -34.15 -21.52 6.37
N SER A 317 -35.39 -21.22 6.63
CA SER A 317 -36.42 -22.25 6.76
C SER A 317 -37.31 -22.14 5.53
N ASP A 318 -37.32 -23.15 4.67
CA ASP A 318 -38.18 -23.36 3.49
C ASP A 318 -38.64 -22.09 2.74
N GLY A 319 -37.69 -21.44 2.05
CA GLY A 319 -37.95 -20.26 1.20
C GLY A 319 -37.63 -18.96 1.90
N VAL A 320 -36.44 -18.40 1.59
CA VAL A 320 -36.01 -17.10 2.13
C VAL A 320 -36.66 -15.97 1.37
N ASP A 321 -37.50 -15.22 2.10
CA ASP A 321 -37.88 -13.88 1.66
C ASP A 321 -36.75 -12.90 2.03
N VAL A 322 -35.99 -12.44 1.06
CA VAL A 322 -34.87 -11.49 1.24
C VAL A 322 -35.35 -10.18 1.87
N SER A 323 -36.63 -9.87 1.80
CA SER A 323 -37.24 -8.71 2.47
C SER A 323 -37.22 -8.78 3.99
N GLN A 324 -36.95 -9.97 4.57
CA GLN A 324 -36.90 -10.22 6.01
C GLN A 324 -35.51 -10.22 6.60
N LEU A 325 -34.48 -9.82 5.85
CA LEU A 325 -33.12 -9.69 6.35
C LEU A 325 -33.06 -8.71 7.53
N LYS A 326 -32.59 -9.19 8.66
CA LYS A 326 -32.38 -8.38 9.87
C LYS A 326 -30.94 -7.90 9.93
N VAL A 327 -30.75 -6.65 10.33
CA VAL A 327 -29.43 -6.11 10.67
C VAL A 327 -28.97 -6.82 11.94
N GLY A 328 -27.82 -7.49 11.86
CA GLY A 328 -27.19 -8.21 12.97
C GLY A 328 -26.16 -7.35 13.72
#